data_48d0ef0b0aa2996a9dd7bf13730b3846
#
_entry.id   48d0ef0b0aa2996a9dd7bf13730b3846
#
_cell.length_a   1.000
_cell.length_b   1.000
_cell.length_c   1.000
_cell.angle_alpha   90.00
_cell.angle_beta   90.00
_cell.angle_gamma   90.00
#
_symmetry.space_group_name_H-M   'P 1'
#
loop_
_entity.id
_entity.type
_entity.pdbx_description
1 polymer ?
#
loop_
_entity_poly.entity_id
_entity_poly.type
_entity_poly.pdbx_seq_one_letter_code
_entity_poly.pdbx_strand_id
1 'polypeptide(L)'
;RDVERSRGLGDVYKRQLTETLKQAGGVAIYISEFLSQFYVVFWTGPIISALLLTLVALLSSLILKKINSRNDLPLIFLLPWLSLLIISLDYDYYEQGTIAYLFLLLFLWLYTNIKTRIKFIYGICIIPILYGIAGPIVHLFAISALFFEFLTNGKKKYISIIYLLIAALSAIAGTYLGYSRNLTLAFLPEAYCNPLQTVSGIYYAWYALPMTMLLVAYLKRYKEPVSLKG
;
A
#
# COMPACT_ATOMS: atom_id res chain seq x y z
N ARG A 1 -1.82 -39.89 -21.97
CA ARG A 1 -2.03 -39.74 -20.50
C ARG A 1 -1.36 -38.47 -19.95
N ASP A 2 -0.10 -38.16 -20.34
CA ASP A 2 0.62 -36.97 -19.84
C ASP A 2 0.07 -35.65 -20.41
N VAL A 3 -0.42 -35.66 -21.66
CA VAL A 3 -1.05 -34.48 -22.31
C VAL A 3 -2.41 -34.15 -21.68
N GLU A 4 -3.19 -35.13 -21.24
CA GLU A 4 -4.45 -34.89 -20.52
C GLU A 4 -4.21 -34.38 -19.09
N ARG A 5 -3.18 -34.88 -18.39
CA ARG A 5 -2.76 -34.33 -17.08
C ARG A 5 -2.32 -32.87 -17.19
N SER A 6 -1.54 -32.52 -18.21
CA SER A 6 -1.07 -31.15 -18.41
C SER A 6 -2.21 -30.19 -18.76
N ARG A 7 -3.23 -30.62 -19.52
CA ARG A 7 -4.44 -29.84 -19.80
C ARG A 7 -5.28 -29.63 -18.53
N GLY A 8 -5.49 -30.67 -17.74
CA GLY A 8 -6.23 -30.57 -16.48
C GLY A 8 -5.57 -29.63 -15.47
N LEU A 9 -4.23 -29.66 -15.32
CA LEU A 9 -3.48 -28.73 -14.47
C LEU A 9 -3.60 -27.29 -14.99
N GLY A 10 -3.47 -27.04 -16.30
CA GLY A 10 -3.62 -25.72 -16.89
C GLY A 10 -5.01 -25.11 -16.67
N ASP A 11 -6.06 -25.92 -16.70
CA ASP A 11 -7.43 -25.47 -16.45
C ASP A 11 -7.68 -25.15 -14.97
N VAL A 12 -7.08 -25.90 -14.05
CA VAL A 12 -7.13 -25.61 -12.60
C VAL A 12 -6.45 -24.27 -12.29
N TYR A 13 -5.25 -24.03 -12.81
CA TYR A 13 -4.54 -22.77 -12.63
C TYR A 13 -5.28 -21.59 -13.24
N LYS A 14 -5.88 -21.74 -14.42
CA LYS A 14 -6.71 -20.69 -15.04
C LYS A 14 -7.94 -20.37 -14.21
N ARG A 15 -8.60 -21.38 -13.66
CA ARG A 15 -9.77 -21.20 -12.81
C ARG A 15 -9.38 -20.49 -11.50
N GLN A 16 -8.32 -20.93 -10.83
CA GLN A 16 -7.79 -20.30 -9.62
C GLN A 16 -7.44 -18.83 -9.89
N LEU A 17 -6.67 -18.54 -10.94
CA LEU A 17 -6.33 -17.17 -11.34
C LEU A 17 -7.58 -16.32 -11.57
N THR A 18 -8.58 -16.84 -12.28
CA THR A 18 -9.81 -16.10 -12.58
C THR A 18 -10.63 -15.83 -11.33
N GLU A 19 -10.68 -16.75 -10.38
CA GLU A 19 -11.39 -16.60 -9.11
C GLU A 19 -10.66 -15.62 -8.19
N THR A 20 -9.34 -15.69 -8.10
CA THR A 20 -8.53 -14.76 -7.30
C THR A 20 -8.61 -13.32 -7.83
N LEU A 21 -8.55 -13.13 -9.16
CA LEU A 21 -8.66 -11.80 -9.77
C LEU A 21 -10.04 -11.15 -9.63
N LYS A 22 -11.08 -11.91 -9.30
CA LYS A 22 -12.42 -11.39 -9.00
C LYS A 22 -12.55 -10.84 -7.57
N GLN A 23 -11.54 -10.98 -6.73
CA GLN A 23 -11.54 -10.46 -5.37
C GLN A 23 -10.85 -9.10 -5.29
N ALA A 24 -11.21 -8.29 -4.29
CA ALA A 24 -10.49 -7.06 -4.01
C ALA A 24 -9.03 -7.39 -3.64
N GLY A 25 -8.09 -6.75 -4.32
CA GLY A 25 -6.66 -7.07 -4.13
C GLY A 25 -6.20 -8.35 -4.82
N GLY A 26 -6.97 -8.86 -5.80
CA GLY A 26 -6.71 -10.16 -6.44
C GLY A 26 -5.31 -10.32 -7.02
N VAL A 27 -4.71 -9.24 -7.53
CA VAL A 27 -3.32 -9.30 -8.03
C VAL A 27 -2.33 -9.48 -6.89
N ALA A 28 -2.49 -8.77 -5.77
CA ALA A 28 -1.62 -8.91 -4.61
C ALA A 28 -1.75 -10.31 -3.99
N ILE A 29 -2.97 -10.85 -3.93
CA ILE A 29 -3.24 -12.23 -3.47
C ILE A 29 -2.51 -13.23 -4.36
N TYR A 30 -2.70 -13.13 -5.69
CA TYR A 30 -2.08 -14.04 -6.64
C TYR A 30 -0.55 -14.05 -6.56
N ILE A 31 0.06 -12.85 -6.46
CA ILE A 31 1.52 -12.75 -6.32
C ILE A 31 1.98 -13.35 -4.98
N SER A 32 1.23 -13.13 -3.89
CA SER A 32 1.53 -13.72 -2.59
C SER A 32 1.48 -15.25 -2.63
N GLU A 33 0.43 -15.82 -3.21
CA GLU A 33 0.29 -17.27 -3.39
C GLU A 33 1.41 -17.84 -4.27
N PHE A 34 1.80 -17.12 -5.32
CA PHE A 34 2.92 -17.52 -6.17
C PHE A 34 4.25 -17.51 -5.41
N LEU A 35 4.53 -16.46 -4.63
CA LEU A 35 5.75 -16.37 -3.85
C LEU A 35 5.79 -17.42 -2.73
N SER A 36 4.66 -17.76 -2.12
CA SER A 36 4.57 -18.74 -1.06
C SER A 36 4.98 -20.15 -1.52
N GLN A 37 4.87 -20.46 -2.82
CA GLN A 37 5.33 -21.73 -3.39
C GLN A 37 6.84 -21.93 -3.21
N PHE A 38 7.61 -20.85 -3.15
CA PHE A 38 9.06 -20.91 -2.93
C PHE A 38 9.43 -21.14 -1.46
N TYR A 39 8.50 -21.01 -0.51
CA TYR A 39 8.76 -21.18 0.91
C TYR A 39 8.98 -22.64 1.32
N VAL A 40 8.76 -23.57 0.41
CA VAL A 40 9.11 -25.00 0.60
C VAL A 40 10.61 -25.18 0.89
N VAL A 41 11.46 -24.32 0.33
CA VAL A 41 12.89 -24.33 0.58
C VAL A 41 13.19 -23.42 1.77
N PHE A 42 13.86 -23.94 2.78
CA PHE A 42 14.09 -23.28 4.08
C PHE A 42 14.63 -21.84 4.01
N TRP A 43 15.51 -21.53 3.05
CA TRP A 43 16.15 -20.22 2.93
C TRP A 43 15.38 -19.22 2.05
N THR A 44 14.50 -19.66 1.18
CA THR A 44 13.86 -18.80 0.18
C THR A 44 12.82 -17.86 0.79
N GLY A 45 12.05 -18.32 1.78
CA GLY A 45 11.07 -17.48 2.47
C GLY A 45 11.69 -16.22 3.07
N PRO A 46 12.69 -16.34 3.98
CA PRO A 46 13.38 -15.19 4.56
C PRO A 46 14.03 -14.25 3.53
N ILE A 47 14.57 -14.80 2.43
CA ILE A 47 15.17 -13.98 1.36
C ILE A 47 14.12 -13.17 0.64
N ILE A 48 12.98 -13.78 0.29
CA ILE A 48 11.87 -13.08 -0.38
C ILE A 48 11.32 -11.97 0.52
N SER A 49 11.03 -12.26 1.79
CA SER A 49 10.52 -11.27 2.73
C SER A 49 11.52 -10.13 2.95
N ALA A 50 12.82 -10.42 3.07
CA ALA A 50 13.86 -9.41 3.19
C ALA A 50 13.94 -8.51 1.93
N LEU A 51 13.79 -9.09 0.74
CA LEU A 51 13.78 -8.36 -0.53
C LEU A 51 12.56 -7.44 -0.62
N LEU A 52 11.37 -7.93 -0.30
CA LEU A 52 10.13 -7.14 -0.28
C LEU A 52 10.25 -5.96 0.70
N LEU A 53 10.71 -6.21 1.92
CA LEU A 53 10.93 -5.17 2.94
C LEU A 53 11.99 -4.15 2.50
N THR A 54 13.04 -4.58 1.81
CA THR A 54 14.06 -3.67 1.26
C THR A 54 13.45 -2.74 0.20
N LEU A 55 12.58 -3.27 -0.68
CA LEU A 55 11.85 -2.46 -1.66
C LEU A 55 10.93 -1.44 -0.98
N VAL A 56 10.27 -1.82 0.11
CA VAL A 56 9.47 -0.89 0.93
C VAL A 56 10.34 0.24 1.47
N ALA A 57 11.51 -0.07 2.04
CA ALA A 57 12.45 0.93 2.55
C ALA A 57 12.93 1.90 1.45
N LEU A 58 13.26 1.38 0.28
CA LEU A 58 13.71 2.19 -0.86
C LEU A 58 12.59 3.12 -1.35
N LEU A 59 11.41 2.60 -1.65
CA LEU A 59 10.30 3.40 -2.17
C LEU A 59 9.81 4.43 -1.17
N SER A 60 9.66 4.06 0.11
CA SER A 60 9.26 5.01 1.15
C SER A 60 10.28 6.14 1.31
N SER A 61 11.59 5.84 1.29
CA SER A 61 12.64 6.84 1.35
C SER A 61 12.62 7.79 0.16
N LEU A 62 12.36 7.29 -1.06
CA LEU A 62 12.24 8.12 -2.28
C LEU A 62 11.06 9.08 -2.20
N ILE A 63 9.93 8.65 -1.64
CA ILE A 63 8.74 9.50 -1.46
C ILE A 63 9.02 10.58 -0.41
N LEU A 64 9.57 10.19 0.74
CA LEU A 64 9.83 11.11 1.86
C LEU A 64 10.91 12.15 1.52
N LYS A 65 11.92 11.80 0.72
CA LYS A 65 12.92 12.73 0.20
C LYS A 65 12.32 13.85 -0.64
N LYS A 66 11.17 13.66 -1.25
CA LYS A 66 10.46 14.73 -2.00
C LYS A 66 9.80 15.76 -1.09
N ILE A 67 9.47 15.39 0.13
CA ILE A 67 8.92 16.31 1.14
C ILE A 67 10.07 17.09 1.78
N ASN A 68 11.18 16.41 2.09
CA ASN A 68 12.39 17.02 2.62
C ASN A 68 13.62 16.50 1.88
N SER A 69 14.22 17.35 1.05
CA SER A 69 15.42 17.02 0.26
C SER A 69 16.71 16.92 1.11
N ARG A 70 16.67 17.31 2.37
CA ARG A 70 17.84 17.21 3.28
C ARG A 70 18.03 15.78 3.75
N ASN A 71 19.23 15.27 3.63
CA ASN A 71 19.62 13.93 4.10
C ASN A 71 19.82 13.83 5.62
N ASP A 72 19.41 14.85 6.39
CA ASP A 72 19.71 14.96 7.84
C ASP A 72 18.92 14.00 8.72
N LEU A 73 17.97 13.24 8.16
CA LEU A 73 17.04 12.40 8.92
C LEU A 73 16.90 10.97 8.35
N PRO A 74 18.00 10.25 8.06
CA PRO A 74 17.91 8.95 7.37
C PRO A 74 17.13 7.91 8.17
N LEU A 75 17.20 7.93 9.52
CA LEU A 75 16.49 6.97 10.37
C LEU A 75 14.98 7.15 10.34
N ILE A 76 14.47 8.39 10.20
CA ILE A 76 13.03 8.66 10.16
C ILE A 76 12.43 8.12 8.86
N PHE A 77 13.20 8.08 7.76
CA PHE A 77 12.74 7.52 6.49
C PHE A 77 12.54 6.01 6.54
N LEU A 78 13.10 5.32 7.53
CA LEU A 78 12.95 3.89 7.75
C LEU A 78 11.71 3.54 8.61
N LEU A 79 11.00 4.51 9.19
CA LEU A 79 9.83 4.24 10.03
C LEU A 79 8.73 3.43 9.32
N PRO A 80 8.35 3.71 8.05
CA PRO A 80 7.36 2.90 7.36
C PRO A 80 7.82 1.45 7.14
N TRP A 81 9.10 1.24 6.89
CA TRP A 81 9.71 -0.08 6.79
C TRP A 81 9.66 -0.82 8.13
N LEU A 82 10.07 -0.15 9.22
CA LEU A 82 10.06 -0.72 10.56
C LEU A 82 8.64 -1.10 11.00
N SER A 83 7.65 -0.25 10.69
CA SER A 83 6.26 -0.53 11.01
C SER A 83 5.73 -1.78 10.31
N LEU A 84 6.07 -1.96 9.03
CA LEU A 84 5.69 -3.14 8.27
C LEU A 84 6.41 -4.39 8.77
N LEU A 85 7.69 -4.26 9.13
CA LEU A 85 8.44 -5.34 9.74
C LEU A 85 7.80 -5.80 11.06
N ILE A 86 7.33 -4.89 11.89
CA ILE A 86 6.62 -5.23 13.14
C ILE A 86 5.32 -6.00 12.84
N ILE A 87 4.54 -5.56 11.85
CA ILE A 87 3.31 -6.25 11.44
C ILE A 87 3.65 -7.65 10.89
N SER A 88 4.71 -7.79 10.11
CA SER A 88 5.10 -9.07 9.50
C SER A 88 5.62 -10.10 10.50
N LEU A 89 5.87 -9.72 11.75
CA LEU A 89 6.21 -10.65 12.84
C LEU A 89 4.98 -11.33 13.43
N ASP A 90 3.78 -10.82 13.13
CA ASP A 90 2.54 -11.45 13.58
C ASP A 90 2.25 -12.69 12.74
N TYR A 91 1.98 -13.82 13.40
CA TYR A 91 1.68 -15.10 12.74
C TYR A 91 0.41 -15.06 11.88
N ASP A 92 -0.56 -14.23 12.26
CA ASP A 92 -1.83 -14.09 11.57
C ASP A 92 -1.79 -13.10 10.39
N TYR A 93 -0.61 -12.52 10.12
CA TYR A 93 -0.40 -11.59 9.04
C TYR A 93 -0.22 -12.30 7.69
N TYR A 94 -0.98 -11.86 6.69
CA TYR A 94 -0.84 -12.37 5.33
C TYR A 94 0.14 -11.53 4.51
N GLU A 95 1.14 -12.17 3.90
CA GLU A 95 2.17 -11.52 3.10
C GLU A 95 1.61 -10.73 1.90
N GLN A 96 0.39 -11.04 1.47
CA GLN A 96 -0.36 -10.22 0.51
C GLN A 96 -0.44 -8.74 0.93
N GLY A 97 -0.45 -8.45 2.23
CA GLY A 97 -0.42 -7.09 2.75
C GLY A 97 0.88 -6.35 2.43
N THR A 98 2.03 -7.02 2.52
CA THR A 98 3.34 -6.45 2.14
C THR A 98 3.38 -6.12 0.65
N ILE A 99 2.85 -7.00 -0.19
CA ILE A 99 2.78 -6.81 -1.64
C ILE A 99 1.81 -5.68 -1.98
N ALA A 100 0.66 -5.63 -1.33
CA ALA A 100 -0.30 -4.54 -1.48
C ALA A 100 0.32 -3.18 -1.09
N TYR A 101 1.12 -3.15 -0.02
CA TYR A 101 1.84 -1.96 0.42
C TYR A 101 2.91 -1.52 -0.59
N LEU A 102 3.60 -2.46 -1.23
CA LEU A 102 4.53 -2.17 -2.32
C LEU A 102 3.82 -1.53 -3.52
N PHE A 103 2.65 -2.04 -3.92
CA PHE A 103 1.84 -1.41 -4.96
C PHE A 103 1.42 0.01 -4.57
N LEU A 104 0.98 0.20 -3.33
CA LEU A 104 0.67 1.53 -2.81
C LEU A 104 1.87 2.48 -2.97
N LEU A 105 3.06 2.07 -2.49
CA LEU A 105 4.26 2.90 -2.56
C LEU A 105 4.67 3.20 -4.00
N LEU A 106 4.59 2.21 -4.89
CA LEU A 106 4.91 2.36 -6.31
C LEU A 106 3.99 3.40 -6.97
N PHE A 107 2.68 3.26 -6.80
CA PHE A 107 1.71 4.21 -7.37
C PHE A 107 1.78 5.59 -6.71
N LEU A 108 2.09 5.66 -5.42
CA LEU A 108 2.32 6.91 -4.73
C LEU A 108 3.61 7.60 -5.21
N TRP A 109 4.67 6.85 -5.44
CA TRP A 109 5.90 7.37 -6.02
C TRP A 109 5.66 7.91 -7.44
N LEU A 110 4.93 7.18 -8.29
CA LEU A 110 4.51 7.66 -9.61
C LEU A 110 3.69 8.94 -9.48
N TYR A 111 2.69 8.96 -8.57
CA TYR A 111 1.88 10.15 -8.27
C TYR A 111 2.73 11.37 -7.94
N THR A 112 3.77 11.20 -7.12
CA THR A 112 4.66 12.30 -6.75
C THR A 112 5.54 12.82 -7.90
N ASN A 113 5.75 12.02 -8.96
CA ASN A 113 6.55 12.39 -10.14
C ASN A 113 5.73 13.04 -11.26
N ILE A 114 4.41 12.92 -11.26
CA ILE A 114 3.54 13.43 -12.31
C ILE A 114 3.39 14.96 -12.21
N LYS A 115 3.32 15.63 -13.38
CA LYS A 115 3.08 17.08 -13.47
C LYS A 115 1.71 17.45 -12.90
N THR A 116 1.62 18.59 -12.24
CA THR A 116 0.44 19.05 -11.48
C THR A 116 -0.89 19.04 -12.25
N ARG A 117 -0.88 19.21 -13.56
CA ARG A 117 -2.11 19.23 -14.38
C ARG A 117 -2.76 17.85 -14.50
N ILE A 118 -1.94 16.79 -14.71
CA ILE A 118 -2.40 15.42 -14.94
C ILE A 118 -2.54 14.66 -13.62
N LYS A 119 -1.86 15.12 -12.58
CA LYS A 119 -1.79 14.48 -11.26
C LYS A 119 -3.17 14.21 -10.64
N PHE A 120 -4.10 15.16 -10.79
CA PHE A 120 -5.46 15.00 -10.29
C PHE A 120 -6.21 13.88 -11.00
N ILE A 121 -6.15 13.84 -12.32
CA ILE A 121 -6.80 12.79 -13.13
C ILE A 121 -6.18 11.43 -12.78
N TYR A 122 -4.85 11.39 -12.67
CA TYR A 122 -4.16 10.17 -12.26
C TYR A 122 -4.65 9.67 -10.88
N GLY A 123 -4.75 10.54 -9.87
CA GLY A 123 -5.25 10.18 -8.54
C GLY A 123 -6.65 9.59 -8.57
N ILE A 124 -7.57 10.17 -9.35
CA ILE A 124 -8.95 9.67 -9.50
C ILE A 124 -8.97 8.30 -10.17
N CYS A 125 -8.22 8.12 -11.26
CA CYS A 125 -8.23 6.88 -12.02
C CYS A 125 -7.50 5.73 -11.30
N ILE A 126 -6.40 6.04 -10.60
CA ILE A 126 -5.60 5.00 -9.96
C ILE A 126 -6.26 4.40 -8.72
N ILE A 127 -7.11 5.15 -8.00
CA ILE A 127 -7.77 4.67 -6.79
C ILE A 127 -8.61 3.42 -7.04
N PRO A 128 -9.58 3.38 -7.97
CA PRO A 128 -10.36 2.18 -8.24
C PRO A 128 -9.49 1.04 -8.82
N ILE A 129 -8.48 1.37 -9.63
CA ILE A 129 -7.54 0.38 -10.17
C ILE A 129 -6.72 -0.24 -9.03
N LEU A 130 -6.20 0.58 -8.12
CA LEU A 130 -5.44 0.11 -6.96
C LEU A 130 -6.30 -0.73 -6.02
N TYR A 131 -7.59 -0.42 -5.88
CA TYR A 131 -8.53 -1.26 -5.11
C TYR A 131 -8.65 -2.66 -5.71
N GLY A 132 -8.75 -2.78 -7.02
CA GLY A 132 -8.76 -4.08 -7.70
C GLY A 132 -7.44 -4.84 -7.57
N ILE A 133 -6.30 -4.15 -7.68
CA ILE A 133 -4.96 -4.75 -7.64
C ILE A 133 -4.53 -5.13 -6.23
N ALA A 134 -4.65 -4.19 -5.29
CA ALA A 134 -4.08 -4.28 -3.95
C ALA A 134 -5.13 -4.33 -2.83
N GLY A 135 -6.40 -4.04 -3.11
CA GLY A 135 -7.49 -4.10 -2.13
C GLY A 135 -7.59 -2.87 -1.23
N PRO A 136 -8.03 -3.05 0.03
CA PRO A 136 -8.36 -1.97 0.97
C PRO A 136 -7.23 -0.99 1.30
N ILE A 137 -5.99 -1.32 0.98
CA ILE A 137 -4.83 -0.42 1.18
C ILE A 137 -4.97 0.90 0.42
N VAL A 138 -5.90 0.99 -0.53
CA VAL A 138 -6.22 2.20 -1.28
C VAL A 138 -6.59 3.38 -0.37
N HIS A 139 -7.17 3.13 0.80
CA HIS A 139 -7.49 4.17 1.78
C HIS A 139 -6.21 4.84 2.29
N LEU A 140 -5.18 4.04 2.54
CA LEU A 140 -3.87 4.54 2.96
C LEU A 140 -3.19 5.34 1.83
N PHE A 141 -3.37 4.92 0.57
CA PHE A 141 -2.92 5.70 -0.58
C PHE A 141 -3.61 7.07 -0.63
N ALA A 142 -4.93 7.12 -0.48
CA ALA A 142 -5.71 8.37 -0.51
C ALA A 142 -5.28 9.32 0.62
N ILE A 143 -5.08 8.81 1.85
CA ILE A 143 -4.58 9.59 2.99
C ILE A 143 -3.16 10.11 2.72
N SER A 144 -2.27 9.25 2.23
CA SER A 144 -0.88 9.62 1.95
C SER A 144 -0.77 10.64 0.82
N ALA A 145 -1.57 10.51 -0.23
CA ALA A 145 -1.65 11.47 -1.32
C ALA A 145 -2.19 12.83 -0.85
N LEU A 146 -3.22 12.82 0.02
CA LEU A 146 -3.75 14.01 0.64
C LEU A 146 -2.68 14.73 1.47
N PHE A 147 -1.96 14.02 2.35
CA PHE A 147 -0.90 14.63 3.14
C PHE A 147 0.23 15.15 2.27
N PHE A 148 0.62 14.42 1.22
CA PHE A 148 1.62 14.89 0.28
C PHE A 148 1.22 16.23 -0.37
N GLU A 149 -0.02 16.39 -0.83
CA GLU A 149 -0.52 17.63 -1.41
C GLU A 149 -0.61 18.78 -0.37
N PHE A 150 -1.01 18.47 0.86
CA PHE A 150 -1.02 19.44 1.94
C PHE A 150 0.37 20.00 2.26
N LEU A 151 1.40 19.13 2.19
CA LEU A 151 2.76 19.49 2.54
C LEU A 151 3.53 20.16 1.39
N THR A 152 3.14 19.87 0.14
CA THR A 152 3.87 20.36 -1.05
C THR A 152 3.14 21.47 -1.82
N ASN A 153 1.80 21.43 -1.91
CA ASN A 153 1.00 22.31 -2.76
C ASN A 153 -0.11 23.05 -2.00
N GLY A 154 0.22 24.15 -1.35
CA GLY A 154 -0.72 24.92 -0.53
C GLY A 154 -2.04 25.40 -1.19
N LYS A 155 -2.14 25.43 -2.52
CA LYS A 155 -3.31 25.99 -3.25
C LYS A 155 -4.36 24.94 -3.66
N LYS A 156 -4.05 23.63 -3.69
CA LYS A 156 -4.95 22.57 -4.16
C LYS A 156 -5.36 21.56 -3.08
N LYS A 157 -5.23 21.92 -1.82
CA LYS A 157 -5.52 21.08 -0.65
C LYS A 157 -6.90 20.41 -0.71
N TYR A 158 -7.93 21.18 -1.06
CA TYR A 158 -9.32 20.72 -1.02
C TYR A 158 -9.65 19.67 -2.09
N ILE A 159 -8.91 19.67 -3.20
CA ILE A 159 -9.13 18.70 -4.28
C ILE A 159 -8.73 17.30 -3.84
N SER A 160 -7.73 17.19 -2.99
CA SER A 160 -7.24 15.89 -2.49
C SER A 160 -8.24 15.19 -1.55
N ILE A 161 -9.20 15.91 -0.98
CA ILE A 161 -10.29 15.32 -0.17
C ILE A 161 -11.16 14.39 -1.05
N ILE A 162 -11.28 14.70 -2.34
CA ILE A 162 -12.02 13.87 -3.30
C ILE A 162 -11.43 12.45 -3.38
N TYR A 163 -10.12 12.29 -3.18
CA TYR A 163 -9.50 10.97 -3.17
C TYR A 163 -10.02 10.07 -2.06
N LEU A 164 -10.28 10.63 -0.86
CA LEU A 164 -10.89 9.86 0.23
C LEU A 164 -12.32 9.42 -0.10
N LEU A 165 -13.09 10.31 -0.73
CA LEU A 165 -14.45 9.98 -1.17
C LEU A 165 -14.43 8.86 -2.23
N ILE A 166 -13.54 8.95 -3.22
CA ILE A 166 -13.43 7.92 -4.26
C ILE A 166 -12.94 6.60 -3.65
N ALA A 167 -11.99 6.62 -2.71
CA ALA A 167 -11.54 5.43 -2.02
C ALA A 167 -12.68 4.75 -1.23
N ALA A 168 -13.47 5.53 -0.49
CA ALA A 168 -14.65 5.02 0.21
C ALA A 168 -15.70 4.46 -0.76
N LEU A 169 -15.98 5.17 -1.85
CA LEU A 169 -16.92 4.69 -2.88
C LEU A 169 -16.42 3.41 -3.56
N SER A 170 -15.11 3.27 -3.80
CA SER A 170 -14.55 2.04 -4.39
C SER A 170 -14.69 0.84 -3.45
N ALA A 171 -14.54 1.03 -2.14
CA ALA A 171 -14.76 -0.01 -1.14
C ALA A 171 -16.24 -0.43 -1.07
N ILE A 172 -17.15 0.54 -1.03
CA ILE A 172 -18.60 0.29 -1.02
C ILE A 172 -19.01 -0.41 -2.33
N ALA A 173 -18.57 0.08 -3.47
CA ALA A 173 -18.85 -0.56 -4.77
C ALA A 173 -18.29 -1.98 -4.83
N GLY A 174 -17.09 -2.21 -4.28
CA GLY A 174 -16.48 -3.53 -4.19
C GLY A 174 -17.30 -4.53 -3.38
N THR A 175 -17.92 -4.10 -2.27
CA THR A 175 -18.82 -4.98 -1.49
C THR A 175 -20.11 -5.28 -2.26
N TYR A 176 -20.71 -4.31 -2.93
CA TYR A 176 -21.90 -4.54 -3.75
C TYR A 176 -21.64 -5.43 -4.96
N LEU A 177 -20.45 -5.35 -5.57
CA LEU A 177 -20.05 -6.18 -6.70
C LEU A 177 -19.56 -7.58 -6.28
N GLY A 178 -19.53 -7.88 -4.97
CA GLY A 178 -19.11 -9.17 -4.43
C GLY A 178 -17.59 -9.37 -4.39
N TYR A 179 -16.78 -8.32 -4.58
CA TYR A 179 -15.33 -8.39 -4.43
C TYR A 179 -14.88 -8.52 -2.98
N SER A 180 -15.68 -8.07 -2.02
CA SER A 180 -15.44 -8.21 -0.59
C SER A 180 -16.66 -8.82 0.10
N ARG A 181 -16.45 -9.78 1.03
CA ARG A 181 -17.53 -10.47 1.73
C ARG A 181 -18.27 -9.55 2.72
N ASN A 182 -17.53 -8.70 3.40
CA ASN A 182 -18.07 -7.81 4.44
C ASN A 182 -17.50 -6.40 4.24
N LEU A 183 -18.27 -5.42 4.71
CA LEU A 183 -17.88 -4.01 4.64
C LEU A 183 -16.66 -3.70 5.52
N THR A 184 -16.48 -4.43 6.64
CA THR A 184 -15.31 -4.31 7.51
C THR A 184 -14.02 -4.74 6.80
N LEU A 185 -14.07 -5.83 6.03
CA LEU A 185 -12.95 -6.32 5.22
C LEU A 185 -12.63 -5.41 4.01
N ALA A 186 -13.54 -4.49 3.66
CA ALA A 186 -13.27 -3.49 2.62
C ALA A 186 -12.42 -2.32 3.14
N PHE A 187 -12.14 -2.26 4.45
CA PHE A 187 -11.34 -1.22 5.09
C PHE A 187 -10.17 -1.82 5.89
N LEU A 188 -9.11 -1.05 6.07
CA LEU A 188 -8.01 -1.40 6.96
C LEU A 188 -8.44 -1.25 8.44
N PRO A 189 -7.90 -2.06 9.33
CA PRO A 189 -6.76 -2.98 9.20
C PRO A 189 -7.12 -4.45 8.95
N GLU A 190 -8.39 -4.85 8.96
CA GLU A 190 -8.85 -6.25 9.00
C GLU A 190 -8.54 -7.06 7.73
N ALA A 191 -8.29 -6.39 6.60
CA ALA A 191 -8.21 -7.04 5.29
C ALA A 191 -7.03 -8.00 5.09
N TYR A 192 -5.94 -7.81 5.84
CA TYR A 192 -4.69 -8.55 5.63
C TYR A 192 -4.28 -9.39 6.86
N CYS A 193 -5.23 -9.68 7.72
CA CYS A 193 -5.06 -10.58 8.85
C CYS A 193 -6.12 -11.67 8.85
N ASN A 194 -5.90 -12.71 9.66
CA ASN A 194 -6.85 -13.80 9.79
C ASN A 194 -8.19 -13.29 10.32
N PRO A 195 -9.31 -13.44 9.57
CA PRO A 195 -10.62 -12.91 9.96
C PRO A 195 -11.25 -13.60 11.20
N LEU A 196 -10.66 -14.69 11.66
CA LEU A 196 -11.14 -15.44 12.84
C LEU A 196 -10.59 -14.88 14.15
N GLN A 197 -9.66 -13.93 14.09
CA GLN A 197 -9.04 -13.34 15.28
C GLN A 197 -9.41 -11.87 15.45
N THR A 198 -9.33 -11.40 16.69
CA THR A 198 -9.47 -9.97 17.00
C THR A 198 -8.24 -9.23 16.49
N VAL A 199 -8.46 -8.18 15.70
CA VAL A 199 -7.40 -7.35 15.14
C VAL A 199 -6.55 -6.76 16.27
N SER A 200 -5.27 -7.11 16.29
CA SER A 200 -4.31 -6.56 17.24
C SER A 200 -4.07 -5.08 16.98
N GLY A 201 -3.79 -4.29 18.03
CA GLY A 201 -3.40 -2.88 17.89
C GLY A 201 -2.14 -2.64 17.06
N ILE A 202 -1.32 -3.67 16.83
CA ILE A 202 -0.12 -3.64 15.99
C ILE A 202 -0.47 -3.26 14.54
N TYR A 203 -1.65 -3.64 14.05
CA TYR A 203 -2.06 -3.35 12.68
C TYR A 203 -2.29 -1.86 12.39
N TYR A 204 -2.46 -1.02 13.41
CA TYR A 204 -2.47 0.44 13.20
C TYR A 204 -1.11 1.00 12.75
N ALA A 205 -0.03 0.21 12.82
CA ALA A 205 1.27 0.55 12.26
C ALA A 205 1.24 0.74 10.72
N TRP A 206 0.19 0.28 10.01
CA TRP A 206 -0.07 0.62 8.62
C TRP A 206 -0.04 2.14 8.35
N TYR A 207 -0.52 2.93 9.31
CA TYR A 207 -0.58 4.38 9.20
C TYR A 207 0.76 5.09 9.46
N ALA A 208 1.85 4.34 9.64
CA ALA A 208 3.17 4.92 9.85
C ALA A 208 3.64 5.80 8.67
N LEU A 209 3.29 5.45 7.42
CA LEU A 209 3.66 6.24 6.23
C LEU A 209 3.12 7.67 6.28
N PRO A 210 1.80 7.93 6.39
CA PRO A 210 1.30 9.29 6.50
C PRO A 210 1.77 10.01 7.77
N MET A 211 1.97 9.29 8.88
CA MET A 211 2.53 9.87 10.11
C MET A 211 3.99 10.32 9.94
N THR A 212 4.80 9.52 9.25
CA THR A 212 6.19 9.92 8.94
C THR A 212 6.25 11.10 7.97
N MET A 213 5.32 11.21 7.01
CA MET A 213 5.22 12.39 6.15
C MET A 213 4.99 13.67 6.96
N LEU A 214 4.07 13.63 7.95
CA LEU A 214 3.81 14.75 8.84
C LEU A 214 5.02 15.07 9.72
N LEU A 215 5.66 14.04 10.28
CA LEU A 215 6.84 14.20 11.12
C LEU A 215 8.00 14.87 10.34
N VAL A 216 8.28 14.39 9.14
CA VAL A 216 9.33 14.95 8.27
C VAL A 216 9.05 16.41 7.92
N ALA A 217 7.79 16.74 7.64
CA ALA A 217 7.39 18.12 7.35
C ALA A 217 7.48 19.04 8.58
N TYR A 218 7.07 18.53 9.76
CA TYR A 218 7.20 19.25 11.02
C TYR A 218 8.68 19.57 11.33
N LEU A 219 9.57 18.59 11.21
CA LEU A 219 10.99 18.78 11.45
C LEU A 219 11.64 19.71 10.43
N LYS A 220 11.20 19.69 9.18
CA LYS A 220 11.63 20.66 8.16
C LYS A 220 11.28 22.09 8.61
N ARG A 221 10.06 22.30 9.06
CA ARG A 221 9.58 23.63 9.51
C ARG A 221 10.31 24.12 10.76
N TYR A 222 10.61 23.22 11.69
CA TYR A 222 11.30 23.56 12.93
C TYR A 222 12.76 23.95 12.71
N LYS A 223 13.45 23.32 11.74
CA LYS A 223 14.85 23.60 11.42
C LYS A 223 15.06 24.79 10.46
N GLU A 224 13.99 25.30 9.82
CA GLU A 224 14.08 26.57 9.11
C GLU A 224 13.93 27.70 10.16
N PRO A 225 15.04 28.45 10.52
CA PRO A 225 14.87 29.62 11.38
C PRO A 225 13.93 30.57 10.65
N VAL A 226 12.96 31.10 11.39
CA VAL A 226 12.12 32.19 10.91
C VAL A 226 13.07 33.29 10.45
N SER A 227 13.29 33.37 9.15
CA SER A 227 13.97 34.49 8.56
C SER A 227 13.03 35.68 8.79
N LEU A 228 13.32 36.43 9.84
CA LEU A 228 12.76 37.76 10.07
C LEU A 228 13.07 38.58 8.81
N LYS A 229 12.13 38.62 7.87
CA LYS A 229 12.09 39.64 6.84
C LYS A 229 11.77 40.94 7.58
N GLY A 230 12.84 41.67 7.95
CA GLY A 230 12.73 43.08 8.19
C GLY A 230 12.42 43.84 6.92
#